data_73b70a917f65a2379e04385fa4ba9706
#
_entry.id   73b70a917f65a2379e04385fa4ba9706
#
_cell.length_a   1.000
_cell.length_b   1.000
_cell.length_c   1.000
_cell.angle_alpha   90.00
_cell.angle_beta   90.00
_cell.angle_gamma   90.00
#
_symmetry.space_group_name_H-M   'P 1'
#
loop_
_entity.id
_entity.type
_entity.pdbx_description
1 polymer ?
#
loop_
_entity_poly.entity_id
_entity_poly.type
_entity_poly.pdbx_seq_one_letter_code
_entity_poly.pdbx_strand_id
1 'polypeptide(L)'
;LDYSHAPHWSGCYCRFYHVDDSQGEWTQRDAQLNRKETIDSIRNGEMNWFIAYDKDKAVAWLNAQPTDCFKRLEPVFSQYDFEKYIGSICFVVHPDYRNKGLATQLLSHAISVFKSQGYLGMVALPPKEVYDIQKSYRGTLNMYLKHGYEVIEERDGTCLVKLDF
;
A
#
# COMPACT_ATOMS: atom_id res chain seq x y z
N LEU A 1 7.43 13.86 -1.28
CA LEU A 1 6.19 14.17 -0.55
C LEU A 1 6.54 14.63 0.86
N ASP A 2 6.04 15.78 1.24
CA ASP A 2 6.20 16.30 2.59
C ASP A 2 5.16 15.66 3.52
N TYR A 3 5.63 15.04 4.61
CA TYR A 3 4.79 14.41 5.62
C TYR A 3 4.51 15.31 6.83
N SER A 4 4.87 16.59 6.79
CA SER A 4 4.66 17.52 7.90
C SER A 4 3.20 17.59 8.37
N HIS A 5 2.26 17.31 7.45
CA HIS A 5 0.82 17.28 7.71
C HIS A 5 0.27 15.89 8.16
N ALA A 6 1.12 14.89 8.27
CA ALA A 6 0.76 13.55 8.71
C ALA A 6 1.81 13.00 9.69
N PRO A 7 1.98 13.62 10.86
CA PRO A 7 3.08 13.33 11.79
C PRO A 7 3.09 11.88 12.28
N HIS A 8 1.94 11.20 12.30
CA HIS A 8 1.86 9.79 12.68
C HIS A 8 2.50 8.83 11.66
N TRP A 9 2.69 9.29 10.42
CA TRP A 9 3.26 8.49 9.32
C TRP A 9 4.60 9.06 8.84
N SER A 10 5.02 10.21 9.42
CA SER A 10 6.32 10.80 9.12
C SER A 10 7.42 9.80 9.46
N GLY A 11 8.31 9.57 8.50
CA GLY A 11 9.41 8.64 8.70
C GLY A 11 9.10 7.16 8.46
N CYS A 12 7.88 6.77 8.11
CA CYS A 12 7.55 5.38 7.77
C CYS A 12 8.22 4.93 6.47
N TYR A 13 8.20 5.78 5.43
CA TYR A 13 8.67 5.45 4.07
C TYR A 13 8.16 4.09 3.57
N CYS A 14 6.97 3.71 3.93
CA CYS A 14 6.31 2.42 3.68
C CYS A 14 7.05 1.18 4.18
N ARG A 15 8.05 1.33 5.08
CA ARG A 15 8.80 0.19 5.63
C ARG A 15 7.99 -0.66 6.61
N PHE A 16 6.96 -0.11 7.25
CA PHE A 16 6.22 -0.78 8.34
C PHE A 16 5.82 -2.22 7.99
N TYR A 17 5.27 -2.45 6.81
CA TYR A 17 4.82 -3.79 6.41
C TYR A 17 5.92 -4.69 5.85
N HIS A 18 7.08 -4.13 5.50
CA HIS A 18 8.21 -4.86 4.90
C HIS A 18 9.22 -5.37 5.93
N VAL A 19 9.12 -4.92 7.17
CA VAL A 19 9.98 -5.37 8.28
C VAL A 19 9.12 -6.10 9.31
N ASP A 20 9.72 -7.05 9.98
CA ASP A 20 9.14 -7.72 11.16
C ASP A 20 9.86 -7.30 12.43
N ASP A 21 9.42 -7.82 13.57
CA ASP A 21 9.98 -7.46 14.87
C ASP A 21 11.36 -8.12 15.13
N SER A 22 11.80 -9.05 14.27
CA SER A 22 13.17 -9.61 14.33
C SER A 22 14.25 -8.55 14.01
N GLN A 23 13.86 -7.49 13.30
CA GLN A 23 14.71 -6.35 12.95
C GLN A 23 14.61 -5.19 13.95
N GLY A 24 14.10 -5.46 15.14
CA GLY A 24 13.86 -4.48 16.20
C GLY A 24 12.42 -3.94 16.19
N GLU A 25 11.98 -3.47 17.36
CA GLU A 25 10.63 -2.90 17.49
C GLU A 25 10.44 -1.70 16.57
N TRP A 26 9.28 -1.63 15.92
CA TRP A 26 8.95 -0.52 15.03
C TRP A 26 9.11 0.85 15.67
N THR A 27 8.76 0.97 16.94
CA THR A 27 8.83 2.21 17.72
C THR A 27 10.26 2.75 17.92
N GLN A 28 11.27 1.89 17.74
CA GLN A 28 12.69 2.23 17.87
C GLN A 28 13.35 2.59 16.54
N ARG A 29 12.65 2.42 15.43
CA ARG A 29 13.19 2.73 14.09
C ARG A 29 13.09 4.22 13.79
N ASP A 30 14.20 4.81 13.39
CA ASP A 30 14.21 6.20 12.98
C ASP A 30 13.86 6.40 11.49
N ALA A 31 13.46 7.63 11.16
CA ALA A 31 13.06 8.01 9.81
C ALA A 31 14.19 7.91 8.78
N GLN A 32 15.45 8.13 9.19
CA GLN A 32 16.61 8.09 8.29
C GLN A 32 16.92 6.65 7.89
N LEU A 33 16.86 5.73 8.86
CA LEU A 33 17.02 4.31 8.61
C LEU A 33 15.94 3.80 7.63
N ASN A 34 14.67 4.10 7.93
CA ASN A 34 13.55 3.70 7.07
C ASN A 34 13.71 4.26 5.65
N ARG A 35 14.09 5.53 5.53
CA ARG A 35 14.34 6.16 4.22
C ARG A 35 15.47 5.49 3.46
N LYS A 36 16.59 5.23 4.13
CA LYS A 36 17.76 4.57 3.53
C LYS A 36 17.39 3.19 3.00
N GLU A 37 16.81 2.33 3.85
CA GLU A 37 16.41 0.98 3.46
C GLU A 37 15.40 0.97 2.31
N THR A 38 14.45 1.90 2.31
CA THR A 38 13.48 2.02 1.21
C THR A 38 14.18 2.39 -0.11
N ILE A 39 15.11 3.35 -0.08
CA ILE A 39 15.88 3.73 -1.27
C ILE A 39 16.71 2.54 -1.79
N ASP A 40 17.35 1.82 -0.88
CA ASP A 40 18.18 0.66 -1.24
C ASP A 40 17.31 -0.45 -1.85
N SER A 41 16.16 -0.77 -1.25
CA SER A 41 15.21 -1.76 -1.79
C SER A 41 14.68 -1.37 -3.19
N ILE A 42 14.41 -0.08 -3.43
CA ILE A 42 14.00 0.40 -4.76
C ILE A 42 15.14 0.23 -5.78
N ARG A 43 16.37 0.61 -5.41
CA ARG A 43 17.54 0.51 -6.29
C ARG A 43 17.88 -0.94 -6.64
N ASN A 44 17.64 -1.84 -5.71
CA ASN A 44 17.87 -3.28 -5.90
C ASN A 44 16.72 -3.97 -6.67
N GLY A 45 15.62 -3.26 -6.99
CA GLY A 45 14.46 -3.83 -7.64
C GLY A 45 13.57 -4.70 -6.72
N GLU A 46 13.80 -4.63 -5.41
CA GLU A 46 13.05 -5.38 -4.40
C GLU A 46 11.72 -4.70 -4.02
N MET A 47 11.54 -3.45 -4.44
CA MET A 47 10.39 -2.63 -4.09
C MET A 47 9.95 -1.79 -5.27
N ASN A 48 8.70 -1.94 -5.70
CA ASN A 48 8.10 -1.17 -6.79
C ASN A 48 7.09 -0.17 -6.24
N TRP A 49 7.12 1.04 -6.75
CA TRP A 49 6.16 2.08 -6.40
C TRP A 49 5.53 2.69 -7.63
N PHE A 50 4.26 2.99 -7.52
CA PHE A 50 3.57 3.82 -8.51
C PHE A 50 3.50 5.24 -7.98
N ILE A 51 3.99 6.18 -8.76
CA ILE A 51 4.05 7.59 -8.37
C ILE A 51 3.27 8.43 -9.39
N ALA A 52 2.36 9.26 -8.89
CA ALA A 52 1.71 10.27 -9.70
C ALA A 52 2.48 11.59 -9.61
N TYR A 53 2.68 12.23 -10.76
CA TYR A 53 3.34 13.52 -10.87
C TYR A 53 2.36 14.58 -11.40
N ASP A 54 2.47 15.79 -10.88
CA ASP A 54 2.00 17.03 -11.51
C ASP A 54 3.24 17.81 -11.98
N LYS A 55 3.50 17.78 -13.29
CA LYS A 55 4.78 18.21 -13.88
C LYS A 55 5.93 17.46 -13.19
N ASP A 56 6.82 18.19 -12.52
CA ASP A 56 8.01 17.62 -11.84
C ASP A 56 7.78 17.32 -10.36
N LYS A 57 6.57 17.58 -9.83
CA LYS A 57 6.22 17.37 -8.43
C LYS A 57 5.55 16.01 -8.23
N ALA A 58 6.15 15.13 -7.42
CA ALA A 58 5.48 13.92 -6.97
C ALA A 58 4.32 14.26 -6.02
N VAL A 59 3.08 13.91 -6.38
CA VAL A 59 1.88 14.31 -5.66
C VAL A 59 1.11 13.15 -5.03
N ALA A 60 1.35 11.93 -5.48
CA ALA A 60 0.80 10.74 -4.84
C ALA A 60 1.67 9.52 -5.12
N TRP A 61 1.54 8.49 -4.28
CA TRP A 61 2.12 7.17 -4.52
C TRP A 61 1.24 6.05 -4.02
N LEU A 62 1.51 4.86 -4.54
CA LEU A 62 0.96 3.59 -4.11
C LEU A 62 2.11 2.59 -3.89
N ASN A 63 2.14 1.96 -2.71
CA ASN A 63 2.95 0.76 -2.45
C ASN A 63 2.12 -0.47 -2.79
N ALA A 64 2.49 -1.15 -3.87
CA ALA A 64 1.89 -2.41 -4.30
C ALA A 64 3.00 -3.39 -4.71
N GLN A 65 3.06 -4.54 -4.03
CA GLN A 65 4.14 -5.52 -4.12
C GLN A 65 3.58 -6.94 -4.13
N PRO A 66 4.36 -7.95 -4.55
CA PRO A 66 4.04 -9.35 -4.24
C PRO A 66 3.72 -9.53 -2.75
N THR A 67 2.76 -10.40 -2.45
CA THR A 67 2.25 -10.57 -1.08
C THR A 67 3.33 -11.02 -0.09
N ASP A 68 4.30 -11.78 -0.52
CA ASP A 68 5.45 -12.27 0.27
C ASP A 68 6.42 -11.16 0.71
N CYS A 69 6.38 -9.99 0.06
CA CYS A 69 7.13 -8.81 0.47
C CYS A 69 6.64 -8.17 1.76
N PHE A 70 5.43 -8.51 2.22
CA PHE A 70 4.79 -7.88 3.37
C PHE A 70 4.90 -8.74 4.63
N LYS A 71 6.03 -8.72 5.31
CA LYS A 71 6.34 -9.57 6.47
C LYS A 71 5.29 -9.48 7.60
N ARG A 72 4.78 -8.27 7.88
CA ARG A 72 3.74 -8.10 8.91
C ARG A 72 2.35 -8.59 8.49
N LEU A 73 2.13 -8.83 7.22
CA LEU A 73 0.87 -9.37 6.69
C LEU A 73 0.95 -10.87 6.38
N GLU A 74 2.13 -11.47 6.53
CA GLU A 74 2.33 -12.90 6.35
C GLU A 74 1.30 -13.73 7.14
N PRO A 75 1.00 -13.47 8.43
CA PRO A 75 0.00 -14.25 9.18
C PRO A 75 -1.43 -14.16 8.60
N VAL A 76 -1.70 -13.15 7.77
CA VAL A 76 -2.98 -13.01 7.08
C VAL A 76 -2.90 -13.67 5.71
N PHE A 77 -1.87 -13.35 4.93
CA PHE A 77 -1.79 -13.78 3.54
C PHE A 77 -1.47 -15.27 3.40
N SER A 78 -0.72 -15.87 4.33
CA SER A 78 -0.40 -17.30 4.34
C SER A 78 -1.62 -18.21 4.57
N GLN A 79 -2.76 -17.65 4.99
CA GLN A 79 -4.02 -18.42 5.13
C GLN A 79 -4.71 -18.65 3.78
N TYR A 80 -4.20 -18.06 2.69
CA TYR A 80 -4.74 -18.12 1.35
C TYR A 80 -3.64 -18.45 0.34
N ASP A 81 -4.03 -18.96 -0.82
CA ASP A 81 -3.11 -19.14 -1.96
C ASP A 81 -2.94 -17.81 -2.71
N PHE A 82 -2.04 -16.98 -2.20
CA PHE A 82 -1.69 -15.69 -2.79
C PHE A 82 -0.28 -15.64 -3.39
N GLU A 83 0.31 -16.78 -3.76
CA GLU A 83 1.67 -16.87 -4.28
C GLU A 83 1.93 -15.91 -5.47
N LYS A 84 0.95 -15.73 -6.34
CA LYS A 84 1.03 -14.84 -7.52
C LYS A 84 0.10 -13.64 -7.42
N TYR A 85 -0.15 -13.16 -6.21
CA TYR A 85 -0.96 -11.98 -5.98
C TYR A 85 -0.12 -10.79 -5.51
N ILE A 86 -0.64 -9.61 -5.79
CA ILE A 86 -0.06 -8.34 -5.37
C ILE A 86 -0.87 -7.78 -4.19
N GLY A 87 -0.18 -7.44 -3.11
CA GLY A 87 -0.77 -6.66 -2.02
C GLY A 87 -0.74 -5.16 -2.34
N SER A 88 -1.89 -4.49 -2.29
CA SER A 88 -2.01 -3.03 -2.38
C SER A 88 -2.22 -2.46 -0.99
N ILE A 89 -1.19 -1.84 -0.40
CA ILE A 89 -1.17 -1.64 1.06
C ILE A 89 -1.16 -0.17 1.49
N CYS A 90 -0.50 0.71 0.75
CA CYS A 90 -0.34 2.08 1.23
C CYS A 90 -0.44 3.09 0.10
N PHE A 91 -1.41 3.99 0.23
CA PHE A 91 -1.54 5.19 -0.59
C PHE A 91 -1.12 6.42 0.20
N VAL A 92 -0.39 7.31 -0.43
CA VAL A 92 -0.16 8.66 0.10
C VAL A 92 -0.50 9.65 -0.99
N VAL A 93 -1.36 10.62 -0.66
CA VAL A 93 -1.76 11.68 -1.57
C VAL A 93 -1.50 13.02 -0.89
N HIS A 94 -0.77 13.89 -1.58
CA HIS A 94 -0.51 15.26 -1.11
C HIS A 94 -1.84 15.97 -0.79
N PRO A 95 -1.97 16.73 0.31
CA PRO A 95 -3.22 17.32 0.76
C PRO A 95 -3.96 18.09 -0.33
N ASP A 96 -3.27 18.94 -1.07
CA ASP A 96 -3.87 19.78 -2.13
C ASP A 96 -4.39 18.98 -3.33
N TYR A 97 -4.05 17.69 -3.39
CA TYR A 97 -4.42 16.78 -4.47
C TYR A 97 -5.40 15.69 -4.03
N ARG A 98 -5.84 15.72 -2.77
CA ARG A 98 -6.86 14.79 -2.26
C ARG A 98 -8.23 15.05 -2.89
N ASN A 99 -9.11 14.05 -2.82
CA ASN A 99 -10.47 14.09 -3.37
C ASN A 99 -10.54 14.37 -4.89
N LYS A 100 -9.42 14.20 -5.61
CA LYS A 100 -9.31 14.35 -7.08
C LYS A 100 -9.16 13.01 -7.80
N GLY A 101 -9.41 11.90 -7.12
CA GLY A 101 -9.37 10.56 -7.71
C GLY A 101 -7.98 9.95 -7.91
N LEU A 102 -6.89 10.57 -7.41
CA LEU A 102 -5.52 10.07 -7.66
C LEU A 102 -5.28 8.67 -7.11
N ALA A 103 -5.78 8.34 -5.91
CA ALA A 103 -5.63 7.00 -5.37
C ALA A 103 -6.33 5.95 -6.27
N THR A 104 -7.51 6.28 -6.78
CA THR A 104 -8.27 5.46 -7.74
C THR A 104 -7.50 5.26 -9.05
N GLN A 105 -6.90 6.32 -9.58
CA GLN A 105 -6.11 6.24 -10.81
C GLN A 105 -4.83 5.41 -10.62
N LEU A 106 -4.14 5.57 -9.48
CA LEU A 106 -2.97 4.75 -9.15
C LEU A 106 -3.33 3.27 -9.02
N LEU A 107 -4.47 2.95 -8.39
CA LEU A 107 -4.95 1.57 -8.28
C LEU A 107 -5.28 0.99 -9.67
N SER A 108 -6.03 1.72 -10.51
CA SER A 108 -6.34 1.30 -11.88
C SER A 108 -5.09 1.02 -12.71
N HIS A 109 -4.08 1.90 -12.59
CA HIS A 109 -2.82 1.73 -13.29
C HIS A 109 -2.04 0.51 -12.78
N ALA A 110 -1.95 0.32 -11.47
CA ALA A 110 -1.30 -0.85 -10.87
C ALA A 110 -1.96 -2.16 -11.31
N ILE A 111 -3.31 -2.23 -11.31
CA ILE A 111 -4.08 -3.37 -11.83
C ILE A 111 -3.65 -3.69 -13.26
N SER A 112 -3.63 -2.69 -14.15
CA SER A 112 -3.25 -2.88 -15.56
C SER A 112 -1.81 -3.40 -15.71
N VAL A 113 -0.86 -2.82 -14.97
CA VAL A 113 0.55 -3.21 -15.02
C VAL A 113 0.74 -4.65 -14.54
N PHE A 114 0.22 -5.00 -13.36
CA PHE A 114 0.44 -6.34 -12.80
C PHE A 114 -0.29 -7.43 -13.58
N LYS A 115 -1.47 -7.13 -14.10
CA LYS A 115 -2.15 -8.03 -15.03
C LYS A 115 -1.30 -8.31 -16.27
N SER A 116 -0.68 -7.29 -16.86
CA SER A 116 0.22 -7.45 -18.03
C SER A 116 1.50 -8.21 -17.70
N GLN A 117 1.92 -8.23 -16.44
CA GLN A 117 3.07 -8.98 -15.94
C GLN A 117 2.76 -10.44 -15.60
N GLY A 118 1.50 -10.89 -15.73
CA GLY A 118 1.09 -12.27 -15.51
C GLY A 118 0.82 -12.63 -14.05
N TYR A 119 0.60 -11.64 -13.16
CA TYR A 119 0.06 -11.91 -11.83
C TYR A 119 -1.39 -12.37 -11.93
N LEU A 120 -1.85 -13.14 -10.95
CA LEU A 120 -3.21 -13.71 -10.95
C LEU A 120 -4.26 -12.77 -10.37
N GLY A 121 -3.85 -11.77 -9.61
CA GLY A 121 -4.77 -10.83 -9.00
C GLY A 121 -4.12 -9.89 -8.00
N MET A 122 -4.96 -9.14 -7.30
CA MET A 122 -4.54 -8.22 -6.25
C MET A 122 -5.39 -8.39 -4.99
N VAL A 123 -4.78 -8.16 -3.83
CA VAL A 123 -5.42 -8.19 -2.52
C VAL A 123 -5.15 -6.89 -1.77
N ALA A 124 -6.03 -6.53 -0.85
CA ALA A 124 -5.87 -5.36 0.01
C ALA A 124 -6.60 -5.54 1.34
N LEU A 125 -6.27 -4.69 2.31
CA LEU A 125 -6.85 -4.66 3.64
C LEU A 125 -7.42 -3.26 3.98
N PRO A 126 -8.41 -2.74 3.23
CA PRO A 126 -9.04 -1.48 3.57
C PRO A 126 -9.78 -1.55 4.92
N PRO A 127 -9.91 -0.42 5.64
CA PRO A 127 -10.80 -0.34 6.78
C PRO A 127 -12.26 -0.50 6.32
N LYS A 128 -13.09 -1.14 7.16
CA LYS A 128 -14.55 -1.23 6.93
C LYS A 128 -15.18 0.15 6.84
N GLU A 129 -14.80 1.03 7.75
CA GLU A 129 -15.29 2.40 7.86
C GLU A 129 -14.13 3.38 7.92
N VAL A 130 -14.31 4.53 7.31
CA VAL A 130 -13.32 5.59 7.29
C VAL A 130 -13.81 6.72 8.19
N TYR A 131 -13.29 6.76 9.41
CA TYR A 131 -13.58 7.84 10.36
C TYR A 131 -12.65 9.05 10.20
N ASP A 132 -11.46 8.82 9.65
CA ASP A 132 -10.44 9.84 9.43
C ASP A 132 -9.71 9.57 8.11
N ILE A 133 -9.86 10.48 7.16
CA ILE A 133 -9.23 10.35 5.84
C ILE A 133 -7.70 10.33 5.94
N GLN A 134 -7.11 10.96 6.96
CA GLN A 134 -5.67 10.94 7.15
C GLN A 134 -5.15 9.56 7.59
N LYS A 135 -6.01 8.76 8.22
CA LYS A 135 -5.71 7.38 8.63
C LYS A 135 -6.05 6.34 7.57
N SER A 136 -6.65 6.77 6.45
CA SER A 136 -7.10 5.87 5.37
C SER A 136 -6.02 5.57 4.34
N TYR A 137 -4.78 5.47 4.78
CA TYR A 137 -3.65 5.17 3.89
C TYR A 137 -3.76 3.82 3.15
N ARG A 138 -4.61 2.91 3.62
CA ARG A 138 -4.89 1.63 2.95
C ARG A 138 -5.95 1.71 1.85
N GLY A 139 -6.41 2.92 1.54
CA GLY A 139 -7.54 3.14 0.65
C GLY A 139 -8.89 2.90 1.35
N THR A 140 -9.98 3.09 0.64
CA THR A 140 -11.33 2.86 1.15
C THR A 140 -11.92 1.59 0.57
N LEU A 141 -12.75 0.87 1.34
CA LEU A 141 -13.44 -0.33 0.85
C LEU A 141 -14.23 -0.04 -0.45
N ASN A 142 -14.96 1.07 -0.49
CA ASN A 142 -15.74 1.46 -1.67
C ASN A 142 -14.87 1.70 -2.92
N MET A 143 -13.63 2.19 -2.77
CA MET A 143 -12.70 2.34 -3.89
C MET A 143 -12.35 0.97 -4.48
N TYR A 144 -12.05 -0.02 -3.66
CA TYR A 144 -11.73 -1.37 -4.12
C TYR A 144 -12.94 -2.06 -4.76
N LEU A 145 -14.12 -2.00 -4.12
CA LEU A 145 -15.36 -2.60 -4.67
C LEU A 145 -15.70 -2.03 -6.05
N LYS A 146 -15.50 -0.72 -6.27
CA LYS A 146 -15.68 -0.10 -7.59
C LYS A 146 -14.69 -0.58 -8.66
N HIS A 147 -13.58 -1.19 -8.26
CA HIS A 147 -12.61 -1.82 -9.16
C HIS A 147 -12.83 -3.33 -9.33
N GLY A 148 -13.95 -3.85 -8.83
CA GLY A 148 -14.32 -5.25 -8.98
C GLY A 148 -13.70 -6.18 -7.92
N TYR A 149 -13.11 -5.62 -6.86
CA TYR A 149 -12.69 -6.45 -5.73
C TYR A 149 -13.90 -6.99 -4.98
N GLU A 150 -13.76 -8.21 -4.47
CA GLU A 150 -14.74 -8.86 -3.60
C GLU A 150 -14.20 -8.95 -2.18
N VAL A 151 -15.09 -8.83 -1.18
CA VAL A 151 -14.74 -9.07 0.22
C VAL A 151 -14.68 -10.57 0.43
N ILE A 152 -13.52 -11.11 0.78
CA ILE A 152 -13.35 -12.53 1.05
C ILE A 152 -13.28 -12.83 2.54
N GLU A 153 -12.96 -11.84 3.38
CA GLU A 153 -12.99 -11.98 4.83
C GLU A 153 -13.22 -10.61 5.50
N GLU A 154 -13.98 -10.62 6.58
CA GLU A 154 -14.11 -9.50 7.50
C GLU A 154 -13.30 -9.76 8.77
N ARG A 155 -12.43 -8.82 9.13
CA ARG A 155 -11.58 -8.84 10.32
C ARG A 155 -11.83 -7.60 11.17
N ASP A 156 -11.32 -7.56 12.37
CA ASP A 156 -11.47 -6.44 13.32
C ASP A 156 -11.23 -5.06 12.66
N GLY A 157 -12.32 -4.39 12.30
CA GLY A 157 -12.30 -3.08 11.66
C GLY A 157 -11.76 -3.01 10.22
N THR A 158 -11.39 -4.15 9.59
CA THR A 158 -10.88 -4.22 8.21
C THR A 158 -11.59 -5.29 7.39
N CYS A 159 -11.48 -5.19 6.07
CA CYS A 159 -11.89 -6.25 5.15
C CYS A 159 -10.67 -6.72 4.36
N LEU A 160 -10.49 -8.03 4.24
CA LEU A 160 -9.60 -8.57 3.21
C LEU A 160 -10.39 -8.62 1.91
N VAL A 161 -9.91 -7.91 0.91
CA VAL A 161 -10.54 -7.85 -0.42
C VAL A 161 -9.60 -8.40 -1.47
N LYS A 162 -10.18 -9.07 -2.49
CA LYS A 162 -9.47 -9.73 -3.57
C LYS A 162 -10.04 -9.34 -4.93
N LEU A 163 -9.18 -9.18 -5.92
CA LEU A 163 -9.50 -9.05 -7.34
C LEU A 163 -8.73 -10.13 -8.10
N ASP A 164 -9.41 -10.99 -8.84
CA ASP A 164 -8.80 -11.91 -9.80
C ASP A 164 -8.71 -11.26 -11.18
N PHE A 165 -7.62 -11.53 -11.97
CA PHE A 165 -7.34 -10.90 -13.27
C PHE A 165 -7.84 -11.69 -14.47
#